data_89696e69fbf5e437bc177abc02b2fb55
#
_entry.id   89696e69fbf5e437bc177abc02b2fb55
#
_cell.length_a   1.000
_cell.length_b   1.000
_cell.length_c   1.000
_cell.angle_alpha   90.00
_cell.angle_beta   90.00
_cell.angle_gamma   90.00
#
_symmetry.space_group_name_H-M   'P 1'
#
loop_
_entity.id
_entity.type
_entity.pdbx_description
1 polymer ?
#
loop_
_entity_poly.entity_id
_entity_poly.type
_entity_poly.pdbx_seq_one_letter_code
_entity_poly.pdbx_strand_id
1 'polypeptide(L)'
;MAARVLSVVRSRRGFSGLWNEIGLFATGRRGTPAIIGSQQRCAHAWYPDEEYFMDLYKLACVYTPSEVGKWQPRSIKEVDVVEDAGIKNISINFGPQHPAAHGVLRLIVELSGEYAVRTDPHIGLLHRGTEKLIEYKTYMQALPYFDRLDYVSMMCNEQCFSMAIEKLLNIEVPLRGKYIRTLFAEITRILNHIMGIGTHALDIGALTPFFWLFEEREKLMEFYERVSGARMHAAYIRPGGVSLDMPLGLMDDIYQWASKYAERLDEVEDILTSNRVWVDRTRDVGTVSAEEALNWGFSGVMLRGSGIKWDLRKVAPYDAYDLVDFDIPIGKNGDCYDRYLCRMEEMRQSLRIIYQCLNQMPPGEVRIDDAKIVPPRREEMKSSMEALIHHFKLYTQGFQVPPGATYTAIEAPKGEFGVYLVSDGSSKPYRCKIKAPGFAHLSALRHMGPGCMLADIVAIIGTLDIVFGEIDR
;
A
#
# COMPACT_ATOMS: atom_id res chain seq x y z
N MET A 1 8.45 -11.14 -47.59
CA MET A 1 8.31 -11.28 -46.14
C MET A 1 7.23 -12.28 -45.71
N ALA A 2 6.17 -12.48 -46.46
CA ALA A 2 5.09 -13.43 -46.13
C ALA A 2 5.50 -14.93 -46.16
N ALA A 3 6.50 -15.30 -46.98
CA ALA A 3 6.94 -16.70 -47.11
C ALA A 3 7.80 -17.21 -45.94
N ARG A 4 8.40 -16.33 -45.12
CA ARG A 4 9.19 -16.73 -43.96
C ARG A 4 8.35 -16.96 -42.70
N VAL A 5 7.16 -16.38 -42.61
CA VAL A 5 6.25 -16.57 -41.46
C VAL A 5 5.57 -17.94 -41.53
N LEU A 6 5.32 -18.44 -42.72
CA LEU A 6 4.68 -19.76 -42.92
C LEU A 6 5.62 -20.96 -42.64
N SER A 7 6.96 -20.77 -42.70
CA SER A 7 7.92 -21.82 -42.34
C SER A 7 8.06 -22.06 -40.85
N VAL A 8 7.84 -21.02 -40.03
CA VAL A 8 7.92 -21.12 -38.56
C VAL A 8 6.69 -21.81 -37.94
N VAL A 9 5.54 -21.68 -38.61
CA VAL A 9 4.29 -22.33 -38.13
C VAL A 9 4.29 -23.84 -38.51
N ARG A 10 5.01 -24.27 -39.53
CA ARG A 10 5.12 -25.71 -39.89
C ARG A 10 6.08 -26.50 -39.00
N SER A 11 7.02 -25.85 -38.30
CA SER A 11 7.93 -26.55 -37.39
C SER A 11 7.32 -26.90 -36.02
N ARG A 12 6.14 -26.37 -35.69
CA ARG A 12 5.43 -26.69 -34.43
C ARG A 12 4.63 -28.00 -34.45
N ARG A 13 4.52 -28.70 -35.58
CA ARG A 13 3.86 -30.00 -35.61
C ARG A 13 4.73 -31.16 -35.05
N GLY A 14 6.01 -30.94 -34.79
CA GLY A 14 6.90 -31.94 -34.19
C GLY A 14 6.80 -32.08 -32.68
N PHE A 15 6.23 -31.10 -31.99
CA PHE A 15 6.17 -31.12 -30.50
C PHE A 15 4.92 -31.79 -29.93
N SER A 16 3.84 -31.92 -30.67
CA SER A 16 2.63 -32.59 -30.22
C SER A 16 2.78 -34.13 -30.18
N GLY A 17 3.70 -34.71 -30.97
CA GLY A 17 3.99 -36.14 -30.93
C GLY A 17 4.77 -36.61 -29.71
N LEU A 18 5.68 -35.79 -29.20
CA LEU A 18 6.49 -36.15 -28.01
C LEU A 18 5.68 -36.20 -26.74
N TRP A 19 4.65 -35.36 -26.60
CA TRP A 19 3.80 -35.35 -25.42
C TRP A 19 2.83 -36.54 -25.36
N ASN A 20 2.40 -37.05 -26.48
CA ASN A 20 1.58 -38.26 -26.54
C ASN A 20 2.37 -39.54 -26.19
N GLU A 21 3.67 -39.60 -26.53
CA GLU A 21 4.52 -40.75 -26.14
C GLU A 21 4.86 -40.74 -24.65
N ILE A 22 5.03 -39.57 -24.01
CA ILE A 22 5.23 -39.45 -22.57
C ILE A 22 3.98 -39.88 -21.80
N GLY A 23 2.79 -39.58 -22.32
CA GLY A 23 1.50 -40.01 -21.76
C GLY A 23 1.31 -41.55 -21.79
N LEU A 24 1.81 -42.22 -22.82
CA LEU A 24 1.72 -43.68 -22.94
C LEU A 24 2.66 -44.47 -22.02
N PHE A 25 3.81 -43.91 -21.68
CA PHE A 25 4.71 -44.56 -20.69
C PHE A 25 4.20 -44.48 -19.24
N ALA A 26 3.31 -43.51 -18.93
CA ALA A 26 2.74 -43.37 -17.57
C ALA A 26 1.59 -44.34 -17.29
N THR A 27 0.98 -44.94 -18.28
CA THR A 27 -0.16 -45.84 -18.12
C THR A 27 0.23 -47.30 -17.83
N GLY A 28 1.52 -47.65 -17.86
CA GLY A 28 2.03 -49.04 -17.64
C GLY A 28 2.35 -49.42 -16.20
N ARG A 29 2.24 -48.56 -15.22
CA ARG A 29 2.48 -48.91 -13.79
C ARG A 29 1.19 -48.87 -13.00
N ARG A 30 0.73 -50.02 -12.56
CA ARG A 30 -0.37 -50.14 -11.59
C ARG A 30 0.06 -49.54 -10.25
N GLY A 31 -0.56 -48.41 -9.90
CA GLY A 31 -0.45 -47.85 -8.57
C GLY A 31 -0.42 -46.32 -8.54
N THR A 32 -1.54 -45.70 -8.44
CA THR A 32 -1.94 -44.32 -8.13
C THR A 32 -2.57 -43.55 -9.29
N PRO A 33 -3.82 -43.83 -9.65
CA PRO A 33 -4.55 -43.03 -10.62
C PRO A 33 -4.87 -41.60 -10.12
N ALA A 34 -4.83 -41.37 -8.82
CA ALA A 34 -5.14 -40.08 -8.22
C ALA A 34 -4.06 -39.01 -8.45
N ILE A 35 -2.76 -39.39 -8.52
CA ILE A 35 -1.66 -38.42 -8.71
C ILE A 35 -1.61 -37.95 -10.17
N ILE A 36 -1.95 -38.81 -11.12
CA ILE A 36 -1.92 -38.44 -12.54
C ILE A 36 -3.10 -37.51 -12.89
N GLY A 37 -4.25 -37.71 -12.27
CA GLY A 37 -5.40 -36.82 -12.41
C GLY A 37 -5.16 -35.41 -11.83
N SER A 38 -4.45 -35.31 -10.70
CA SER A 38 -4.11 -34.02 -10.10
C SER A 38 -3.03 -33.26 -10.89
N GLN A 39 -2.07 -33.98 -11.49
CA GLN A 39 -1.06 -33.34 -12.36
C GLN A 39 -1.64 -32.84 -13.68
N GLN A 40 -2.59 -33.56 -14.28
CA GLN A 40 -3.30 -33.04 -15.46
C GLN A 40 -4.17 -31.81 -15.14
N ARG A 41 -4.81 -31.79 -13.98
CA ARG A 41 -5.56 -30.62 -13.54
C ARG A 41 -4.64 -29.43 -13.26
N CYS A 42 -3.49 -29.62 -12.64
CA CYS A 42 -2.50 -28.56 -12.44
C CYS A 42 -1.89 -28.03 -13.74
N ALA A 43 -1.73 -28.87 -14.79
CA ALA A 43 -1.19 -28.45 -16.08
C ALA A 43 -2.20 -27.68 -16.93
N HIS A 44 -3.50 -27.85 -16.70
CA HIS A 44 -4.57 -27.08 -17.35
C HIS A 44 -4.98 -25.82 -16.57
N ALA A 45 -4.54 -25.69 -15.35
CA ALA A 45 -5.00 -24.69 -14.42
C ALA A 45 -4.16 -23.42 -14.43
N TRP A 46 -4.13 -22.76 -15.54
CA TRP A 46 -3.96 -21.31 -15.49
C TRP A 46 -5.28 -20.61 -15.10
N TYR A 47 -6.39 -21.26 -15.26
CA TYR A 47 -7.63 -20.93 -14.58
C TYR A 47 -7.84 -22.06 -13.58
N PRO A 48 -7.83 -21.78 -12.27
CA PRO A 48 -8.18 -22.81 -11.31
C PRO A 48 -9.55 -23.33 -11.72
N ASP A 49 -9.60 -24.62 -12.03
CA ASP A 49 -10.85 -25.34 -12.08
C ASP A 49 -11.58 -24.98 -10.79
N GLU A 50 -12.80 -24.44 -10.89
CA GLU A 50 -13.52 -23.91 -9.73
C GLU A 50 -13.59 -24.93 -8.59
N GLU A 51 -13.78 -26.20 -8.89
CA GLU A 51 -13.76 -27.28 -7.90
C GLU A 51 -12.41 -27.44 -7.21
N TYR A 52 -11.29 -27.36 -7.93
CA TYR A 52 -9.95 -27.53 -7.36
C TYR A 52 -9.52 -26.33 -6.53
N PHE A 53 -9.81 -25.13 -7.00
CA PHE A 53 -9.57 -23.91 -6.25
C PHE A 53 -10.37 -23.88 -4.94
N MET A 54 -11.61 -24.32 -5.01
CA MET A 54 -12.51 -24.34 -3.86
C MET A 54 -12.17 -25.42 -2.84
N ASP A 55 -11.65 -26.56 -3.26
CA ASP A 55 -11.17 -27.60 -2.34
C ASP A 55 -9.89 -27.19 -1.60
N LEU A 56 -9.00 -26.45 -2.26
CA LEU A 56 -7.76 -25.92 -1.64
C LEU A 56 -8.01 -24.72 -0.71
N TYR A 57 -8.99 -23.89 -1.02
CA TYR A 57 -9.23 -22.61 -0.34
C TYR A 57 -10.57 -22.53 0.38
N LYS A 58 -11.23 -23.64 0.60
CA LYS A 58 -12.55 -23.73 1.31
C LYS A 58 -12.58 -22.98 2.65
N LEU A 59 -11.45 -22.83 3.30
CA LEU A 59 -11.31 -22.13 4.57
C LEU A 59 -10.80 -20.68 4.44
N ALA A 60 -10.34 -20.27 3.25
CA ALA A 60 -9.74 -18.95 3.01
C ALA A 60 -10.55 -18.04 2.08
N CYS A 61 -11.59 -18.58 1.42
CA CYS A 61 -12.46 -17.79 0.55
C CYS A 61 -13.58 -17.14 1.35
N VAL A 62 -13.64 -15.82 1.28
CA VAL A 62 -14.74 -15.01 1.79
C VAL A 62 -16.05 -15.29 1.04
N TYR A 63 -15.98 -15.89 -0.14
CA TYR A 63 -17.15 -16.27 -0.96
C TYR A 63 -17.36 -17.79 -0.91
N THR A 64 -18.61 -18.20 -0.66
CA THR A 64 -18.98 -19.59 -0.77
C THR A 64 -18.95 -20.05 -2.24
N PRO A 65 -18.65 -21.34 -2.51
CA PRO A 65 -18.64 -21.89 -3.87
C PRO A 65 -19.90 -21.58 -4.70
N SER A 66 -21.04 -21.52 -4.03
CA SER A 66 -22.32 -21.18 -4.66
C SER A 66 -22.43 -19.71 -5.06
N GLU A 67 -21.64 -18.82 -4.48
CA GLU A 67 -21.63 -17.39 -4.80
C GLU A 67 -20.59 -17.05 -5.88
N VAL A 68 -19.43 -17.72 -5.87
CA VAL A 68 -18.39 -17.53 -6.89
C VAL A 68 -18.87 -17.98 -8.27
N GLY A 69 -19.57 -19.12 -8.36
CA GLY A 69 -20.15 -19.61 -9.62
C GLY A 69 -21.31 -18.75 -10.15
N LYS A 70 -21.94 -17.93 -9.28
CA LYS A 70 -23.00 -17.01 -9.67
C LYS A 70 -22.46 -15.62 -10.03
N TRP A 71 -21.22 -15.34 -9.67
CA TRP A 71 -20.60 -14.05 -9.94
C TRP A 71 -20.10 -13.99 -11.38
N GLN A 72 -20.91 -13.49 -12.27
CA GLN A 72 -20.48 -13.03 -13.58
C GLN A 72 -20.44 -11.51 -13.57
N PRO A 73 -19.37 -10.88 -14.09
CA PRO A 73 -19.38 -9.44 -14.30
C PRO A 73 -20.53 -9.14 -15.27
N ARG A 74 -21.59 -8.55 -14.77
CA ARG A 74 -22.75 -8.20 -15.61
C ARG A 74 -22.30 -7.21 -16.67
N SER A 75 -22.56 -7.54 -17.91
CA SER A 75 -22.34 -6.58 -18.98
C SER A 75 -23.30 -5.40 -18.78
N ILE A 76 -22.83 -4.18 -19.10
CA ILE A 76 -23.60 -2.94 -18.99
C ILE A 76 -24.96 -3.00 -19.73
N LYS A 77 -25.19 -4.05 -20.51
CA LYS A 77 -26.41 -4.26 -21.33
C LYS A 77 -27.50 -5.08 -20.62
N GLU A 78 -27.20 -5.74 -19.51
CA GLU A 78 -28.21 -6.51 -18.79
C GLU A 78 -28.81 -5.64 -17.70
N VAL A 79 -29.95 -5.03 -18.02
CA VAL A 79 -30.82 -4.37 -17.06
C VAL A 79 -31.73 -5.44 -16.47
N ASP A 80 -31.47 -5.90 -15.26
CA ASP A 80 -32.42 -6.74 -14.56
C ASP A 80 -33.64 -5.88 -14.19
N VAL A 81 -34.74 -6.19 -14.79
CA VAL A 81 -36.02 -5.65 -14.40
C VAL A 81 -36.51 -6.43 -13.18
N VAL A 82 -36.52 -5.81 -12.02
CA VAL A 82 -37.20 -6.34 -10.86
C VAL A 82 -38.71 -6.14 -11.13
N GLU A 83 -39.41 -7.22 -11.49
CA GLU A 83 -40.81 -7.16 -11.93
C GLU A 83 -41.78 -6.67 -10.84
N ASP A 84 -41.41 -6.69 -9.55
CA ASP A 84 -42.34 -6.48 -8.44
C ASP A 84 -42.66 -5.01 -8.08
N ALA A 85 -42.00 -4.01 -8.68
CA ALA A 85 -42.26 -2.62 -8.31
C ALA A 85 -42.28 -1.62 -9.48
N GLY A 86 -42.14 -2.07 -10.73
CA GLY A 86 -42.04 -1.16 -11.86
C GLY A 86 -40.75 -0.28 -11.84
N ILE A 87 -39.84 -0.53 -10.91
CA ILE A 87 -38.60 0.18 -10.73
C ILE A 87 -37.52 -0.53 -11.56
N LYS A 88 -36.93 0.18 -12.52
CA LYS A 88 -35.77 -0.30 -13.28
C LYS A 88 -34.50 0.07 -12.55
N ASN A 89 -33.68 -0.94 -12.20
CA ASN A 89 -32.34 -0.69 -11.72
C ASN A 89 -31.48 -0.10 -12.85
N ILE A 90 -30.70 0.93 -12.54
CA ILE A 90 -29.82 1.60 -13.48
C ILE A 90 -28.38 1.29 -13.07
N SER A 91 -27.59 0.75 -14.02
CA SER A 91 -26.15 0.58 -13.81
C SER A 91 -25.39 1.79 -14.36
N ILE A 92 -24.60 2.44 -13.52
CA ILE A 92 -23.78 3.57 -13.88
C ILE A 92 -22.29 3.25 -13.70
N ASN A 93 -21.44 3.85 -14.53
CA ASN A 93 -19.99 3.88 -14.31
C ASN A 93 -19.63 5.15 -13.53
N PHE A 94 -19.18 4.96 -12.31
CA PHE A 94 -18.60 6.03 -11.51
C PHE A 94 -17.07 6.02 -11.72
N GLY A 95 -16.55 6.98 -12.46
CA GLY A 95 -15.17 7.02 -12.91
C GLY A 95 -14.88 6.14 -14.15
N PRO A 96 -13.63 6.16 -14.68
CA PRO A 96 -12.45 6.80 -14.08
C PRO A 96 -12.40 8.33 -14.14
N GLN A 97 -13.11 8.96 -15.08
CA GLN A 97 -13.18 10.41 -15.16
C GLN A 97 -14.20 10.96 -14.14
N HIS A 98 -13.79 11.00 -12.90
CA HIS A 98 -14.54 11.63 -11.79
C HIS A 98 -13.54 12.06 -10.72
N PRO A 99 -13.66 13.25 -10.11
CA PRO A 99 -12.72 13.69 -9.08
C PRO A 99 -12.56 12.71 -7.92
N ALA A 100 -13.67 12.19 -7.39
CA ALA A 100 -13.67 11.22 -6.30
C ALA A 100 -13.21 9.80 -6.71
N ALA A 101 -13.03 9.51 -7.99
CA ALA A 101 -12.46 8.26 -8.50
C ALA A 101 -10.94 8.30 -8.66
N HIS A 102 -10.29 9.37 -8.23
CA HIS A 102 -8.84 9.60 -8.32
C HIS A 102 -8.27 9.45 -9.74
N GLY A 103 -9.12 9.54 -10.76
CA GLY A 103 -8.75 9.42 -12.19
C GLY A 103 -8.54 8.00 -12.70
N VAL A 104 -8.60 6.98 -11.86
CA VAL A 104 -8.24 5.58 -12.20
C VAL A 104 -9.19 4.51 -11.64
N LEU A 105 -10.13 4.86 -10.78
CA LEU A 105 -11.16 3.93 -10.31
C LEU A 105 -12.30 3.86 -11.31
N ARG A 106 -12.60 2.68 -11.79
CA ARG A 106 -13.87 2.39 -12.44
C ARG A 106 -14.76 1.66 -11.44
N LEU A 107 -15.78 2.31 -10.92
CA LEU A 107 -16.75 1.71 -10.04
C LEU A 107 -18.06 1.53 -10.80
N ILE A 108 -18.51 0.29 -10.94
CA ILE A 108 -19.84 -0.01 -11.47
C ILE A 108 -20.81 0.00 -10.29
N VAL A 109 -21.76 0.92 -10.33
CA VAL A 109 -22.80 1.05 -9.30
C VAL A 109 -24.14 0.73 -9.93
N GLU A 110 -24.85 -0.21 -9.33
CA GLU A 110 -26.23 -0.52 -9.67
C GLU A 110 -27.14 0.23 -8.69
N LEU A 111 -27.99 1.09 -9.22
CA LEU A 111 -28.88 1.96 -8.45
C LEU A 111 -30.33 1.53 -8.60
N SER A 112 -31.06 1.52 -7.49
CA SER A 112 -32.53 1.51 -7.44
C SER A 112 -33.00 2.88 -6.96
N GLY A 113 -33.37 3.76 -7.89
CA GLY A 113 -33.53 5.18 -7.60
C GLY A 113 -32.20 5.84 -7.25
N GLU A 114 -32.06 6.39 -6.04
CA GLU A 114 -30.84 7.03 -5.52
C GLU A 114 -29.98 6.09 -4.66
N TYR A 115 -30.50 4.91 -4.31
CA TYR A 115 -29.81 3.96 -3.43
C TYR A 115 -29.02 2.93 -4.23
N ALA A 116 -27.81 2.67 -3.80
CA ALA A 116 -26.98 1.64 -4.38
C ALA A 116 -27.44 0.25 -3.92
N VAL A 117 -27.71 -0.61 -4.88
CA VAL A 117 -28.01 -2.02 -4.65
C VAL A 117 -26.74 -2.85 -4.66
N ARG A 118 -25.80 -2.47 -5.53
CA ARG A 118 -24.53 -3.17 -5.70
C ARG A 118 -23.43 -2.22 -6.14
N THR A 119 -22.24 -2.46 -5.60
CA THR A 119 -21.03 -1.75 -5.99
C THR A 119 -19.95 -2.74 -6.40
N ASP A 120 -19.31 -2.51 -7.54
CA ASP A 120 -18.28 -3.39 -8.07
C ASP A 120 -17.05 -2.56 -8.51
N PRO A 121 -16.00 -2.49 -7.68
CA PRO A 121 -14.79 -1.75 -8.00
C PRO A 121 -13.91 -2.51 -8.99
N HIS A 122 -13.57 -1.88 -10.10
CA HIS A 122 -12.64 -2.36 -11.11
C HIS A 122 -11.32 -1.61 -11.00
N ILE A 123 -10.27 -2.35 -10.74
CA ILE A 123 -8.89 -1.87 -10.60
C ILE A 123 -8.04 -2.30 -11.78
N GLY A 124 -6.81 -1.80 -11.83
CA GLY A 124 -5.83 -2.17 -12.88
C GLY A 124 -5.51 -1.05 -13.87
N LEU A 125 -6.21 0.09 -13.82
CA LEU A 125 -5.95 1.22 -14.72
C LEU A 125 -4.60 1.91 -14.42
N LEU A 126 -4.02 1.70 -13.25
CA LEU A 126 -2.69 2.16 -12.86
C LEU A 126 -1.71 0.99 -12.64
N HIS A 127 -1.99 -0.18 -13.20
CA HIS A 127 -1.06 -1.29 -13.12
C HIS A 127 0.18 -1.06 -13.96
N ARG A 128 1.34 -1.04 -13.30
CA ARG A 128 2.64 -0.73 -13.90
C ARG A 128 3.59 -1.93 -13.89
N GLY A 129 3.14 -3.08 -13.39
CA GLY A 129 3.95 -4.28 -13.26
C GLY A 129 5.13 -4.14 -12.29
N THR A 130 4.98 -3.33 -11.24
CA THR A 130 6.07 -2.97 -10.32
C THR A 130 6.72 -4.20 -9.68
N GLU A 131 5.95 -5.16 -9.22
CA GLU A 131 6.49 -6.39 -8.61
C GLU A 131 7.37 -7.15 -9.61
N LYS A 132 6.99 -7.21 -10.88
CA LYS A 132 7.77 -7.87 -11.93
C LYS A 132 9.00 -7.09 -12.33
N LEU A 133 8.91 -5.77 -12.41
CA LEU A 133 10.05 -4.90 -12.73
C LEU A 133 11.14 -4.97 -11.66
N ILE A 134 10.78 -5.06 -10.40
CA ILE A 134 11.72 -5.19 -9.28
C ILE A 134 12.59 -6.44 -9.42
N GLU A 135 12.09 -7.54 -9.94
CA GLU A 135 12.85 -8.78 -10.16
C GLU A 135 14.04 -8.61 -11.14
N TYR A 136 14.00 -7.59 -11.99
CA TYR A 136 15.07 -7.28 -12.96
C TYR A 136 16.08 -6.23 -12.47
N LYS A 137 15.80 -5.61 -11.33
CA LYS A 137 16.60 -4.50 -10.77
C LYS A 137 17.40 -4.97 -9.56
N THR A 138 18.53 -4.32 -9.31
CA THR A 138 19.26 -4.51 -8.05
C THR A 138 18.44 -3.96 -6.88
N TYR A 139 18.74 -4.36 -5.65
CA TYR A 139 18.04 -3.87 -4.46
C TYR A 139 18.04 -2.34 -4.35
N MET A 140 19.16 -1.68 -4.67
CA MET A 140 19.22 -0.21 -4.68
C MET A 140 18.39 0.41 -5.80
N GLN A 141 18.35 -0.21 -6.97
CA GLN A 141 17.54 0.27 -8.11
C GLN A 141 16.06 0.01 -7.91
N ALA A 142 15.70 -0.96 -7.08
CA ALA A 142 14.31 -1.29 -6.76
C ALA A 142 13.68 -0.30 -5.77
N LEU A 143 14.48 0.34 -4.91
CA LEU A 143 13.99 1.27 -3.88
C LEU A 143 13.09 2.40 -4.44
N PRO A 144 13.43 3.11 -5.53
CA PRO A 144 12.57 4.16 -6.09
C PRO A 144 11.19 3.69 -6.55
N TYR A 145 11.00 2.42 -6.85
CA TYR A 145 9.67 1.90 -7.17
C TYR A 145 8.72 1.95 -5.96
N PHE A 146 9.26 1.79 -4.74
CA PHE A 146 8.48 1.85 -3.52
C PHE A 146 7.91 3.25 -3.27
N ASP A 147 8.67 4.30 -3.57
CA ASP A 147 8.18 5.69 -3.47
C ASP A 147 6.94 5.94 -4.31
N ARG A 148 6.80 5.20 -5.41
CA ARG A 148 5.72 5.36 -6.38
C ARG A 148 4.57 4.39 -6.18
N LEU A 149 4.59 3.58 -5.14
CA LEU A 149 3.47 2.72 -4.74
C LEU A 149 2.41 3.56 -4.05
N ASP A 150 2.58 3.85 -2.79
CA ASP A 150 1.80 4.88 -2.12
C ASP A 150 2.54 6.22 -2.24
N TYR A 151 2.24 6.96 -3.30
CA TYR A 151 2.91 8.24 -3.59
C TYR A 151 2.50 9.38 -2.65
N VAL A 152 1.72 9.10 -1.62
CA VAL A 152 1.39 10.04 -0.54
C VAL A 152 2.20 9.76 0.72
N SER A 153 2.64 8.52 0.94
CA SER A 153 3.46 8.13 2.09
C SER A 153 4.79 7.47 1.70
N MET A 154 5.61 8.22 0.95
CA MET A 154 6.80 7.72 0.27
C MET A 154 7.84 7.13 1.22
N MET A 155 8.26 7.87 2.25
CA MET A 155 9.33 7.40 3.15
C MET A 155 8.91 6.19 4.01
N CYS A 156 7.64 6.01 4.29
CA CYS A 156 7.15 4.79 4.94
C CYS A 156 7.38 3.56 4.04
N ASN A 157 7.10 3.67 2.74
CA ASN A 157 7.32 2.58 1.80
C ASN A 157 8.81 2.22 1.69
N GLU A 158 9.68 3.22 1.60
CA GLU A 158 11.14 3.06 1.61
C GLU A 158 11.61 2.33 2.88
N GLN A 159 11.08 2.74 4.04
CA GLN A 159 11.40 2.14 5.33
C GLN A 159 11.06 0.65 5.35
N CYS A 160 9.86 0.27 4.91
CA CYS A 160 9.46 -1.14 4.88
C CYS A 160 10.39 -2.01 4.03
N PHE A 161 10.73 -1.53 2.83
CA PHE A 161 11.63 -2.26 1.92
C PHE A 161 13.05 -2.34 2.47
N SER A 162 13.56 -1.24 3.00
CA SER A 162 14.90 -1.19 3.60
C SER A 162 15.03 -2.14 4.78
N MET A 163 14.03 -2.17 5.68
CA MET A 163 13.99 -3.11 6.81
C MET A 163 13.91 -4.57 6.36
N ALA A 164 13.19 -4.87 5.26
CA ALA A 164 13.15 -6.23 4.72
C ALA A 164 14.54 -6.70 4.25
N ILE A 165 15.30 -5.82 3.60
CA ILE A 165 16.67 -6.12 3.17
C ILE A 165 17.60 -6.26 4.37
N GLU A 166 17.52 -5.35 5.34
CA GLU A 166 18.32 -5.35 6.55
C GLU A 166 18.13 -6.64 7.36
N LYS A 167 16.89 -7.12 7.43
CA LYS A 167 16.56 -8.38 8.09
C LYS A 167 17.21 -9.60 7.39
N LEU A 168 17.26 -9.61 6.04
CA LEU A 168 17.94 -10.67 5.29
C LEU A 168 19.46 -10.58 5.40
N LEU A 169 20.02 -9.38 5.44
CA LEU A 169 21.44 -9.14 5.62
C LEU A 169 21.90 -9.30 7.07
N ASN A 170 20.95 -9.36 8.02
CA ASN A 170 21.21 -9.36 9.46
C ASN A 170 22.11 -8.21 9.92
N ILE A 171 21.77 -6.99 9.48
CA ILE A 171 22.48 -5.76 9.83
C ILE A 171 21.63 -4.90 10.76
N GLU A 172 22.30 -4.18 11.65
CA GLU A 172 21.67 -3.26 12.58
C GLU A 172 21.98 -1.80 12.20
N VAL A 173 20.93 -0.99 12.13
CA VAL A 173 21.03 0.44 11.79
C VAL A 173 21.49 1.22 13.01
N PRO A 174 22.40 2.21 12.86
CA PRO A 174 22.80 3.09 13.94
C PRO A 174 21.63 3.82 14.57
N LEU A 175 21.70 4.08 15.89
CA LEU A 175 20.59 4.67 16.66
C LEU A 175 20.12 6.01 16.11
N ARG A 176 21.05 6.90 15.71
CA ARG A 176 20.71 8.17 15.07
C ARG A 176 19.92 7.95 13.77
N GLY A 177 20.30 6.98 12.96
CA GLY A 177 19.58 6.61 11.74
C GLY A 177 18.15 6.12 12.01
N LYS A 178 17.97 5.34 13.09
CA LYS A 178 16.63 4.89 13.53
C LYS A 178 15.75 6.07 13.94
N TYR A 179 16.28 7.05 14.71
CA TYR A 179 15.53 8.26 15.08
C TYR A 179 15.13 9.11 13.87
N ILE A 180 16.04 9.29 12.91
CA ILE A 180 15.75 10.03 11.67
C ILE A 180 14.64 9.34 10.88
N ARG A 181 14.68 8.02 10.75
CA ARG A 181 13.63 7.23 10.08
C ARG A 181 12.29 7.39 10.77
N THR A 182 12.24 7.27 12.10
CA THR A 182 11.01 7.45 12.89
C THR A 182 10.47 8.88 12.76
N LEU A 183 11.34 9.88 12.80
CA LEU A 183 10.95 11.29 12.61
C LEU A 183 10.27 11.49 11.25
N PHE A 184 10.92 11.05 10.19
CA PHE A 184 10.37 11.21 8.83
C PHE A 184 9.18 10.30 8.56
N ALA A 185 9.06 9.14 9.19
CA ALA A 185 7.87 8.31 9.12
C ALA A 185 6.63 9.04 9.70
N GLU A 186 6.79 9.75 10.81
CA GLU A 186 5.69 10.52 11.40
C GLU A 186 5.38 11.82 10.65
N ILE A 187 6.38 12.50 10.08
CA ILE A 187 6.16 13.58 9.13
C ILE A 187 5.37 13.08 7.92
N THR A 188 5.71 11.91 7.39
CA THR A 188 5.00 11.25 6.29
C THR A 188 3.56 10.90 6.67
N ARG A 189 3.33 10.46 7.91
CA ARG A 189 1.97 10.19 8.42
C ARG A 189 1.13 11.46 8.42
N ILE A 190 1.66 12.57 8.88
CA ILE A 190 0.96 13.86 8.84
C ILE A 190 0.68 14.28 7.39
N LEU A 191 1.67 14.17 6.48
CA LEU A 191 1.50 14.44 5.05
C LEU A 191 0.34 13.65 4.43
N ASN A 192 0.24 12.36 4.80
CA ASN A 192 -0.82 11.48 4.31
C ASN A 192 -2.19 11.86 4.88
N HIS A 193 -2.28 12.11 6.19
CA HIS A 193 -3.56 12.45 6.81
C HIS A 193 -4.07 13.83 6.35
N ILE A 194 -3.18 14.79 6.11
CA ILE A 194 -3.53 16.05 5.45
C ILE A 194 -4.18 15.81 4.09
N MET A 195 -3.58 14.96 3.27
CA MET A 195 -4.14 14.61 1.97
C MET A 195 -5.48 13.90 2.12
N GLY A 196 -5.54 12.84 2.95
CA GLY A 196 -6.74 12.03 3.12
C GLY A 196 -7.94 12.82 3.66
N ILE A 197 -7.73 13.63 4.70
CA ILE A 197 -8.78 14.47 5.29
C ILE A 197 -9.15 15.62 4.36
N GLY A 198 -8.15 16.31 3.79
CA GLY A 198 -8.37 17.44 2.92
C GLY A 198 -9.18 17.09 1.66
N THR A 199 -8.84 16.00 0.99
CA THR A 199 -9.57 15.53 -0.20
C THR A 199 -10.94 14.97 0.17
N HIS A 200 -11.08 14.28 1.30
CA HIS A 200 -12.37 13.79 1.79
C HIS A 200 -13.32 14.96 2.09
N ALA A 201 -12.82 16.01 2.76
CA ALA A 201 -13.58 17.22 3.01
C ALA A 201 -14.00 17.93 1.69
N LEU A 202 -13.08 17.99 0.72
CA LEU A 202 -13.35 18.54 -0.61
C LEU A 202 -14.45 17.78 -1.35
N ASP A 203 -14.43 16.46 -1.31
CA ASP A 203 -15.42 15.59 -1.96
C ASP A 203 -16.82 15.74 -1.36
N ILE A 204 -16.92 16.05 -0.05
CA ILE A 204 -18.19 16.36 0.61
C ILE A 204 -18.63 17.82 0.35
N GLY A 205 -17.70 18.71 -0.07
CA GLY A 205 -17.96 20.09 -0.45
C GLY A 205 -17.29 21.18 0.42
N ALA A 206 -16.44 20.76 1.40
CA ALA A 206 -15.71 21.70 2.24
C ALA A 206 -14.34 22.06 1.62
N LEU A 207 -14.31 23.15 0.83
CA LEU A 207 -13.09 23.61 0.15
C LEU A 207 -12.04 24.23 1.09
N THR A 208 -12.46 24.99 2.09
CA THR A 208 -11.55 25.77 2.94
C THR A 208 -10.57 24.90 3.73
N PRO A 209 -10.97 23.83 4.40
CA PRO A 209 -10.04 22.94 5.09
C PRO A 209 -8.98 22.34 4.17
N PHE A 210 -9.34 22.04 2.92
CA PHE A 210 -8.40 21.55 1.93
C PHE A 210 -7.26 22.53 1.68
N PHE A 211 -7.54 23.81 1.44
CA PHE A 211 -6.49 24.80 1.17
C PHE A 211 -5.62 25.05 2.40
N TRP A 212 -6.20 25.13 3.58
CA TRP A 212 -5.45 25.36 4.81
C TRP A 212 -4.49 24.19 5.13
N LEU A 213 -4.96 22.96 4.97
CA LEU A 213 -4.14 21.78 5.18
C LEU A 213 -3.03 21.67 4.12
N PHE A 214 -3.32 22.00 2.86
CA PHE A 214 -2.33 21.95 1.79
C PHE A 214 -1.23 23.02 1.91
N GLU A 215 -1.50 24.16 2.53
CA GLU A 215 -0.45 25.11 2.91
C GLU A 215 0.58 24.46 3.84
N GLU A 216 0.11 23.72 4.85
CA GLU A 216 1.00 23.03 5.77
C GLU A 216 1.73 21.85 5.09
N ARG A 217 1.06 21.19 4.16
CA ARG A 217 1.68 20.11 3.36
C ARG A 217 2.86 20.61 2.54
N GLU A 218 2.77 21.81 1.96
CA GLU A 218 3.88 22.44 1.23
C GLU A 218 5.11 22.64 2.12
N LYS A 219 4.92 23.08 3.36
CA LYS A 219 6.02 23.26 4.34
C LYS A 219 6.71 21.93 4.67
N LEU A 220 5.95 20.86 4.81
CA LEU A 220 6.49 19.51 5.04
C LEU A 220 7.26 18.97 3.83
N MET A 221 6.80 19.26 2.62
CA MET A 221 7.51 18.88 1.39
C MET A 221 8.84 19.63 1.23
N GLU A 222 8.96 20.84 1.78
CA GLU A 222 10.23 21.55 1.87
C GLU A 222 11.23 20.79 2.76
N PHE A 223 10.78 20.20 3.87
CA PHE A 223 11.67 19.38 4.71
C PHE A 223 12.18 18.15 3.96
N TYR A 224 11.33 17.51 3.17
CA TYR A 224 11.73 16.42 2.26
C TYR A 224 12.79 16.88 1.27
N GLU A 225 12.58 18.04 0.64
CA GLU A 225 13.52 18.59 -0.35
C GLU A 225 14.86 18.93 0.29
N ARG A 226 14.90 19.44 1.51
CA ARG A 226 16.12 19.79 2.21
C ARG A 226 17.00 18.60 2.54
N VAL A 227 16.42 17.42 2.82
CA VAL A 227 17.18 16.20 3.13
C VAL A 227 17.55 15.37 1.90
N SER A 228 16.74 15.40 0.85
CA SER A 228 16.88 14.51 -0.30
C SER A 228 17.08 15.21 -1.64
N GLY A 229 16.74 16.48 -1.75
CA GLY A 229 16.68 17.21 -3.01
C GLY A 229 15.39 17.01 -3.81
N ALA A 230 14.45 16.19 -3.31
CA ALA A 230 13.16 15.93 -3.94
C ALA A 230 12.01 16.22 -2.98
N ARG A 231 10.95 16.85 -3.48
CA ARG A 231 9.78 17.22 -2.67
C ARG A 231 8.93 16.02 -2.26
N MET A 232 8.94 14.95 -3.02
CA MET A 232 8.09 13.77 -2.82
C MET A 232 8.91 12.47 -2.85
N HIS A 233 9.35 12.03 -4.01
CA HIS A 233 10.04 10.75 -4.19
C HIS A 233 11.53 10.89 -3.82
N ALA A 234 11.80 10.75 -2.53
CA ALA A 234 13.06 11.13 -1.94
C ALA A 234 14.17 10.07 -2.08
N ALA A 235 13.82 8.78 -2.05
CA ALA A 235 14.77 7.66 -1.93
C ALA A 235 15.81 7.91 -0.82
N TYR A 236 15.35 8.44 0.31
CA TYR A 236 16.19 8.90 1.42
C TYR A 236 16.50 7.80 2.40
N ILE A 237 15.51 7.01 2.79
CA ILE A 237 15.69 5.84 3.65
C ILE A 237 16.20 4.69 2.79
N ARG A 238 17.38 4.18 3.14
CA ARG A 238 18.07 3.14 2.37
C ARG A 238 18.50 2.00 3.27
N PRO A 239 18.74 0.80 2.73
CA PRO A 239 19.32 -0.29 3.51
C PRO A 239 20.61 0.15 4.22
N GLY A 240 20.63 -0.06 5.55
CA GLY A 240 21.73 0.35 6.41
C GLY A 240 21.61 1.73 7.07
N GLY A 241 20.52 2.48 6.82
CA GLY A 241 20.27 3.77 7.46
C GLY A 241 19.58 4.79 6.57
N VAL A 242 20.11 6.00 6.48
CA VAL A 242 19.65 7.07 5.61
C VAL A 242 20.76 7.55 4.70
N SER A 243 20.42 8.18 3.57
CA SER A 243 21.40 8.57 2.55
C SER A 243 22.39 9.63 3.02
N LEU A 244 21.90 10.62 3.76
CA LEU A 244 22.66 11.75 4.30
C LEU A 244 22.10 12.13 5.67
N ASP A 245 22.95 12.77 6.51
CA ASP A 245 22.47 13.36 7.76
C ASP A 245 21.59 14.59 7.49
N MET A 246 20.80 14.97 8.48
CA MET A 246 19.95 16.15 8.39
C MET A 246 20.81 17.42 8.26
N PRO A 247 20.45 18.36 7.36
CA PRO A 247 21.11 19.64 7.25
C PRO A 247 21.03 20.44 8.56
N LEU A 248 22.05 21.27 8.78
CA LEU A 248 22.07 22.19 9.93
C LEU A 248 20.84 23.11 9.91
N GLY A 249 20.22 23.30 11.08
CA GLY A 249 19.03 24.12 11.27
C GLY A 249 17.70 23.44 10.92
N LEU A 250 17.70 22.28 10.24
CA LEU A 250 16.45 21.60 9.89
C LEU A 250 15.66 21.13 11.12
N MET A 251 16.35 20.66 12.16
CA MET A 251 15.68 20.22 13.39
C MET A 251 14.94 21.37 14.08
N ASP A 252 15.54 22.55 14.12
CA ASP A 252 14.95 23.76 14.68
C ASP A 252 13.73 24.21 13.87
N ASP A 253 13.81 24.14 12.55
CA ASP A 253 12.71 24.51 11.66
C ASP A 253 11.52 23.53 11.78
N ILE A 254 11.81 22.23 11.88
CA ILE A 254 10.77 21.21 12.14
C ILE A 254 10.10 21.46 13.50
N TYR A 255 10.88 21.79 14.54
CA TYR A 255 10.34 22.11 15.86
C TYR A 255 9.43 23.34 15.82
N GLN A 256 9.86 24.41 15.15
CA GLN A 256 9.07 25.63 14.99
C GLN A 256 7.78 25.39 14.18
N TRP A 257 7.87 24.57 13.14
CA TRP A 257 6.70 24.18 12.36
C TRP A 257 5.72 23.38 13.23
N ALA A 258 6.19 22.35 13.95
CA ALA A 258 5.37 21.49 14.77
C ALA A 258 4.59 22.28 15.85
N SER A 259 5.22 23.30 16.44
CA SER A 259 4.55 24.16 17.45
C SER A 259 3.39 24.98 16.88
N LYS A 260 3.46 25.39 15.61
CA LYS A 260 2.38 26.14 14.94
C LYS A 260 1.32 25.22 14.35
N TYR A 261 1.71 24.02 13.96
CA TYR A 261 0.79 23.08 13.32
C TYR A 261 -0.32 22.60 14.25
N ALA A 262 -0.06 22.51 15.56
CA ALA A 262 -1.07 22.17 16.55
C ALA A 262 -2.25 23.16 16.53
N GLU A 263 -1.97 24.46 16.45
CA GLU A 263 -2.99 25.50 16.32
C GLU A 263 -3.79 25.38 15.02
N ARG A 264 -3.09 25.05 13.91
CA ARG A 264 -3.74 24.82 12.61
C ARG A 264 -4.68 23.61 12.64
N LEU A 265 -4.33 22.55 13.38
CA LEU A 265 -5.24 21.41 13.57
C LEU A 265 -6.50 21.81 14.34
N ASP A 266 -6.38 22.63 15.37
CA ASP A 266 -7.53 23.13 16.14
C ASP A 266 -8.46 23.95 15.26
N GLU A 267 -7.92 24.84 14.40
CA GLU A 267 -8.72 25.63 13.45
C GLU A 267 -9.48 24.73 12.44
N VAL A 268 -8.87 23.65 11.98
CA VAL A 268 -9.53 22.70 11.05
C VAL A 268 -10.62 21.91 11.79
N GLU A 269 -10.38 21.50 13.04
CA GLU A 269 -11.39 20.84 13.85
C GLU A 269 -12.60 21.73 14.13
N ASP A 270 -12.39 23.00 14.43
CA ASP A 270 -13.47 23.95 14.68
C ASP A 270 -14.41 24.10 13.48
N ILE A 271 -13.86 24.02 12.26
CA ILE A 271 -14.67 24.10 11.02
C ILE A 271 -15.38 22.78 10.69
N LEU A 272 -14.75 21.62 10.91
CA LEU A 272 -15.26 20.33 10.47
C LEU A 272 -15.99 19.57 11.58
N THR A 273 -15.38 19.38 12.74
CA THR A 273 -15.84 18.40 13.74
C THR A 273 -17.26 18.68 14.26
N SER A 274 -17.59 19.93 14.52
CA SER A 274 -18.91 20.32 14.99
C SER A 274 -19.88 20.75 13.86
N ASN A 275 -19.43 20.77 12.63
CA ASN A 275 -20.24 21.21 11.49
C ASN A 275 -21.35 20.18 11.20
N ARG A 276 -22.60 20.62 11.24
CA ARG A 276 -23.76 19.78 11.01
C ARG A 276 -23.70 19.05 9.67
N VAL A 277 -23.29 19.74 8.61
CA VAL A 277 -23.21 19.14 7.27
C VAL A 277 -22.18 18.01 7.25
N TRP A 278 -21.01 18.21 7.87
CA TRP A 278 -19.98 17.18 7.99
C TRP A 278 -20.47 15.98 8.80
N VAL A 279 -21.09 16.23 9.94
CA VAL A 279 -21.61 15.18 10.82
C VAL A 279 -22.70 14.37 10.12
N ASP A 280 -23.70 15.04 9.50
CA ASP A 280 -24.80 14.38 8.81
C ASP A 280 -24.33 13.55 7.59
N ARG A 281 -23.17 13.92 6.99
CA ARG A 281 -22.60 13.24 5.84
C ARG A 281 -21.60 12.12 6.17
N THR A 282 -21.17 12.00 7.42
CA THR A 282 -20.13 11.04 7.83
C THR A 282 -20.58 10.09 8.94
N ARG A 283 -21.51 10.53 9.81
CA ARG A 283 -22.03 9.70 10.89
C ARG A 283 -22.94 8.62 10.33
N ASP A 284 -22.78 7.41 10.85
CA ASP A 284 -23.54 6.21 10.44
C ASP A 284 -23.38 5.83 8.95
N VAL A 285 -22.41 6.45 8.24
CA VAL A 285 -22.08 6.14 6.86
C VAL A 285 -20.87 5.21 6.81
N GLY A 286 -21.00 4.12 6.01
CA GLY A 286 -19.91 3.15 5.85
C GLY A 286 -19.49 2.47 7.16
N THR A 287 -20.49 2.12 7.99
CA THR A 287 -20.26 1.43 9.26
C THR A 287 -19.76 0.02 9.03
N VAL A 288 -18.72 -0.38 9.78
CA VAL A 288 -18.17 -1.73 9.76
C VAL A 288 -17.95 -2.19 11.19
N SER A 289 -18.51 -3.34 11.53
CA SER A 289 -18.31 -3.95 12.84
C SER A 289 -16.87 -4.46 13.02
N ALA A 290 -16.44 -4.68 14.26
CA ALA A 290 -15.11 -5.21 14.55
C ALA A 290 -14.86 -6.59 13.90
N GLU A 291 -15.86 -7.47 13.91
CA GLU A 291 -15.77 -8.79 13.30
C GLU A 291 -15.63 -8.71 11.78
N GLU A 292 -16.44 -7.91 11.14
CA GLU A 292 -16.38 -7.67 9.70
C GLU A 292 -15.06 -7.02 9.29
N ALA A 293 -14.54 -6.06 10.07
CA ALA A 293 -13.25 -5.43 9.82
C ALA A 293 -12.10 -6.45 9.80
N LEU A 294 -12.11 -7.43 10.71
CA LEU A 294 -11.15 -8.53 10.72
C LEU A 294 -11.34 -9.46 9.52
N ASN A 295 -12.57 -9.82 9.18
CA ASN A 295 -12.88 -10.70 8.06
C ASN A 295 -12.45 -10.11 6.71
N TRP A 296 -12.61 -8.78 6.52
CA TRP A 296 -12.17 -8.08 5.32
C TRP A 296 -10.67 -7.77 5.30
N GLY A 297 -9.94 -8.09 6.38
CA GLY A 297 -8.49 -7.85 6.48
C GLY A 297 -8.14 -6.37 6.60
N PHE A 298 -8.96 -5.60 7.28
CA PHE A 298 -8.69 -4.20 7.57
C PHE A 298 -7.47 -4.03 8.44
N SER A 299 -6.79 -2.92 8.30
CA SER A 299 -5.63 -2.53 9.08
C SER A 299 -5.60 -1.01 9.27
N GLY A 300 -4.78 -0.54 10.20
CA GLY A 300 -4.63 0.88 10.47
C GLY A 300 -5.90 1.53 11.01
N VAL A 301 -6.18 2.75 10.54
CA VAL A 301 -7.34 3.54 10.97
C VAL A 301 -8.67 2.85 10.68
N MET A 302 -8.76 2.09 9.59
CA MET A 302 -9.97 1.33 9.26
C MET A 302 -10.32 0.30 10.33
N LEU A 303 -9.31 -0.33 10.93
CA LEU A 303 -9.48 -1.30 12.02
C LEU A 303 -9.71 -0.59 13.36
N ARG A 304 -8.92 0.46 13.65
CA ARG A 304 -9.04 1.24 14.90
C ARG A 304 -10.36 1.98 14.99
N GLY A 305 -10.90 2.48 13.89
CA GLY A 305 -12.24 3.08 13.82
C GLY A 305 -13.34 2.13 14.28
N SER A 306 -13.21 0.83 14.02
CA SER A 306 -14.15 -0.22 14.44
C SER A 306 -13.92 -0.71 15.89
N GLY A 307 -13.09 -0.04 16.69
CA GLY A 307 -12.90 -0.32 18.11
C GLY A 307 -11.78 -1.29 18.47
N ILE A 308 -10.98 -1.75 17.52
CA ILE A 308 -9.90 -2.70 17.76
C ILE A 308 -8.59 -1.94 18.00
N LYS A 309 -8.00 -2.13 19.18
CA LYS A 309 -6.73 -1.52 19.57
C LYS A 309 -5.55 -2.30 18.95
N TRP A 310 -5.27 -2.05 17.68
CA TRP A 310 -4.17 -2.67 16.97
C TRP A 310 -3.29 -1.62 16.28
N ASP A 311 -2.00 -1.61 16.59
CA ASP A 311 -1.00 -0.74 15.96
C ASP A 311 0.36 -1.46 15.98
N LEU A 312 0.95 -1.67 14.81
CA LEU A 312 2.24 -2.37 14.68
C LEU A 312 3.39 -1.62 15.38
N ARG A 313 3.31 -0.31 15.50
CA ARG A 313 4.32 0.49 16.20
C ARG A 313 4.41 0.16 17.70
N LYS A 314 3.33 -0.38 18.30
CA LYS A 314 3.30 -0.83 19.71
C LYS A 314 3.38 -2.34 19.87
N VAL A 315 2.79 -3.12 18.94
CA VAL A 315 2.74 -4.59 19.03
C VAL A 315 4.06 -5.23 18.56
N ALA A 316 4.66 -4.69 17.53
CA ALA A 316 5.93 -5.12 16.96
C ALA A 316 6.79 -3.90 16.63
N PRO A 317 7.34 -3.22 17.66
CA PRO A 317 8.08 -1.98 17.47
C PRO A 317 9.27 -2.17 16.53
N TYR A 318 9.52 -1.17 15.71
CA TYR A 318 10.63 -1.13 14.77
C TYR A 318 11.32 0.23 14.83
N ASP A 319 12.56 0.32 14.34
CA ASP A 319 13.44 1.49 14.43
C ASP A 319 13.51 2.08 15.86
N ALA A 320 12.96 3.27 16.13
CA ALA A 320 12.97 3.91 17.45
C ALA A 320 11.58 4.01 18.11
N TYR A 321 10.57 3.26 17.61
CA TYR A 321 9.22 3.31 18.20
C TYR A 321 9.11 2.70 19.61
N ASP A 322 10.06 1.87 20.01
CA ASP A 322 10.20 1.37 21.39
C ASP A 322 10.70 2.42 22.38
N LEU A 323 11.34 3.48 21.89
CA LEU A 323 11.93 4.56 22.70
C LEU A 323 11.01 5.78 22.82
N VAL A 324 9.89 5.83 22.11
CA VAL A 324 8.95 6.95 22.13
C VAL A 324 7.59 6.55 22.69
N ASP A 325 6.94 7.51 23.36
CA ASP A 325 5.63 7.31 23.97
C ASP A 325 4.55 8.06 23.19
N PHE A 326 3.46 7.34 22.85
CA PHE A 326 2.28 7.86 22.18
C PHE A 326 1.06 7.01 22.48
N ASP A 327 -0.12 7.56 22.28
CA ASP A 327 -1.39 6.87 22.49
C ASP A 327 -1.97 6.40 21.14
N ILE A 328 -2.79 5.33 21.19
CA ILE A 328 -3.46 4.77 20.02
C ILE A 328 -4.91 5.23 20.06
N PRO A 329 -5.37 6.07 19.11
CA PRO A 329 -6.76 6.47 19.02
C PRO A 329 -7.64 5.30 18.57
N ILE A 330 -8.82 5.19 19.17
CA ILE A 330 -9.77 4.11 18.91
C ILE A 330 -11.16 4.70 18.77
N GLY A 331 -11.84 4.37 17.66
CA GLY A 331 -13.25 4.67 17.44
C GLY A 331 -14.18 3.70 18.19
N LYS A 332 -15.46 3.92 18.09
CA LYS A 332 -16.50 3.10 18.73
C LYS A 332 -17.53 2.59 17.71
N ASN A 333 -17.97 3.44 16.79
CA ASN A 333 -19.09 3.15 15.89
C ASN A 333 -18.63 2.50 14.58
N GLY A 334 -17.36 2.62 14.21
CA GLY A 334 -16.85 2.07 12.96
C GLY A 334 -17.36 2.80 11.71
N ASP A 335 -17.73 4.07 11.80
CA ASP A 335 -18.26 4.90 10.72
C ASP A 335 -17.17 5.86 10.15
N CYS A 336 -17.53 6.60 9.12
CA CYS A 336 -16.62 7.59 8.52
C CYS A 336 -16.23 8.69 9.50
N TYR A 337 -17.14 9.08 10.41
CA TYR A 337 -16.90 10.12 11.40
C TYR A 337 -15.84 9.70 12.43
N ASP A 338 -15.95 8.49 12.98
CA ASP A 338 -14.98 7.98 13.95
C ASP A 338 -13.59 7.81 13.29
N ARG A 339 -13.54 7.38 12.03
CA ARG A 339 -12.28 7.29 11.28
C ARG A 339 -11.64 8.67 11.07
N TYR A 340 -12.45 9.68 10.79
CA TYR A 340 -11.99 11.07 10.73
C TYR A 340 -11.39 11.51 12.08
N LEU A 341 -12.09 11.28 13.20
CA LEU A 341 -11.59 11.62 14.52
C LEU A 341 -10.29 10.88 14.86
N CYS A 342 -10.20 9.60 14.52
CA CYS A 342 -8.96 8.82 14.68
C CYS A 342 -7.79 9.43 13.91
N ARG A 343 -8.00 9.90 12.66
CA ARG A 343 -6.93 10.54 11.88
C ARG A 343 -6.51 11.89 12.43
N MET A 344 -7.44 12.68 12.95
CA MET A 344 -7.14 13.94 13.60
C MET A 344 -6.27 13.71 14.85
N GLU A 345 -6.66 12.75 15.68
CA GLU A 345 -5.89 12.41 16.88
C GLU A 345 -4.54 11.76 16.53
N GLU A 346 -4.45 10.95 15.48
CA GLU A 346 -3.16 10.42 15.00
C GLU A 346 -2.19 11.52 14.60
N MET A 347 -2.64 12.60 13.98
CA MET A 347 -1.78 13.74 13.68
C MET A 347 -1.24 14.41 14.96
N ARG A 348 -2.06 14.52 16.01
CA ARG A 348 -1.61 15.04 17.32
C ARG A 348 -0.57 14.12 17.98
N GLN A 349 -0.81 12.80 17.91
CA GLN A 349 0.15 11.83 18.42
C GLN A 349 1.45 11.81 17.61
N SER A 350 1.37 12.00 16.30
CA SER A 350 2.57 12.14 15.45
C SER A 350 3.40 13.37 15.81
N LEU A 351 2.77 14.51 16.13
CA LEU A 351 3.48 15.68 16.66
C LEU A 351 4.19 15.35 17.97
N ARG A 352 3.54 14.62 18.89
CA ARG A 352 4.14 14.18 20.15
C ARG A 352 5.37 13.31 19.91
N ILE A 353 5.34 12.41 18.94
CA ILE A 353 6.49 11.59 18.58
C ILE A 353 7.61 12.46 17.95
N ILE A 354 7.26 13.38 17.05
CA ILE A 354 8.23 14.30 16.42
C ILE A 354 8.99 15.09 17.48
N TYR A 355 8.31 15.65 18.47
CA TYR A 355 8.96 16.37 19.57
C TYR A 355 9.91 15.48 20.37
N GLN A 356 9.52 14.25 20.67
CA GLN A 356 10.38 13.30 21.37
C GLN A 356 11.61 12.94 20.53
N CYS A 357 11.45 12.66 19.24
CA CYS A 357 12.55 12.36 18.34
C CYS A 357 13.55 13.52 18.25
N LEU A 358 13.08 14.76 18.11
CA LEU A 358 13.95 15.94 18.05
C LEU A 358 14.75 16.16 19.32
N ASN A 359 14.13 15.94 20.48
CA ASN A 359 14.78 16.14 21.77
C ASN A 359 15.71 14.99 22.19
N GLN A 360 15.44 13.77 21.78
CA GLN A 360 16.17 12.58 22.20
C GLN A 360 17.19 12.09 21.19
N MET A 361 17.25 12.67 20.00
CA MET A 361 18.13 12.23 18.92
C MET A 361 19.61 12.32 19.34
N PRO A 362 20.34 11.19 19.42
CA PRO A 362 21.74 11.21 19.78
C PRO A 362 22.62 11.70 18.64
N PRO A 363 23.83 12.23 18.92
CA PRO A 363 24.86 12.38 17.91
C PRO A 363 25.40 11.02 17.50
N GLY A 364 25.90 10.90 16.27
CA GLY A 364 26.50 9.66 15.78
C GLY A 364 26.33 9.46 14.28
N GLU A 365 26.71 8.27 13.82
CA GLU A 365 26.57 7.89 12.41
C GLU A 365 25.08 7.66 12.06
N VAL A 366 24.73 7.98 10.83
CA VAL A 366 23.35 7.86 10.31
C VAL A 366 23.16 6.62 9.43
N ARG A 367 24.26 5.93 9.14
CA ARG A 367 24.30 4.73 8.30
C ARG A 367 25.40 3.79 8.78
N ILE A 368 25.26 2.52 8.44
CA ILE A 368 26.24 1.49 8.77
C ILE A 368 27.57 1.76 8.05
N ASP A 369 28.67 1.46 8.73
CA ASP A 369 30.02 1.52 8.16
C ASP A 369 30.39 0.18 7.50
N ASP A 370 29.71 -0.13 6.39
CA ASP A 370 30.03 -1.26 5.52
C ASP A 370 30.04 -0.81 4.06
N ALA A 371 31.25 -0.65 3.52
CA ALA A 371 31.46 -0.21 2.14
C ALA A 371 30.91 -1.20 1.07
N LYS A 372 30.55 -2.42 1.45
CA LYS A 372 29.93 -3.39 0.54
C LYS A 372 28.42 -3.20 0.39
N ILE A 373 27.79 -2.49 1.31
CA ILE A 373 26.34 -2.26 1.34
C ILE A 373 26.03 -0.80 1.09
N VAL A 374 26.74 0.09 1.77
CA VAL A 374 26.50 1.54 1.72
C VAL A 374 27.54 2.23 0.82
N PRO A 375 27.11 3.07 -0.13
CA PRO A 375 28.04 3.82 -0.98
C PRO A 375 28.94 4.73 -0.16
N PRO A 376 30.24 4.84 -0.53
CA PRO A 376 31.17 5.72 0.14
C PRO A 376 30.80 7.20 -0.06
N ARG A 377 31.38 8.08 0.77
CA ARG A 377 31.21 9.52 0.63
C ARG A 377 31.87 10.01 -0.67
N ARG A 378 31.31 11.05 -1.29
CA ARG A 378 31.83 11.60 -2.55
C ARG A 378 33.28 12.03 -2.47
N GLU A 379 33.70 12.52 -1.30
CA GLU A 379 35.10 12.95 -1.05
C GLU A 379 36.04 11.77 -1.00
N GLU A 380 35.63 10.67 -0.39
CA GLU A 380 36.44 9.44 -0.30
C GLU A 380 36.72 8.82 -1.67
N MET A 381 35.77 8.89 -2.59
CA MET A 381 35.94 8.39 -3.96
C MET A 381 37.05 9.13 -4.74
N LYS A 382 37.39 10.37 -4.32
CA LYS A 382 38.43 11.17 -4.96
C LYS A 382 39.85 10.87 -4.41
N SER A 383 39.91 10.31 -3.20
CA SER A 383 41.19 10.09 -2.48
C SER A 383 41.54 8.63 -2.30
N SER A 384 40.53 7.72 -2.26
CA SER A 384 40.71 6.27 -2.06
C SER A 384 40.30 5.48 -3.30
N MET A 385 41.18 4.61 -3.78
CA MET A 385 40.91 3.71 -4.89
C MET A 385 39.86 2.64 -4.49
N GLU A 386 39.92 2.15 -3.27
CA GLU A 386 38.99 1.17 -2.72
C GLU A 386 37.57 1.74 -2.69
N ALA A 387 37.42 2.98 -2.23
CA ALA A 387 36.12 3.67 -2.22
C ALA A 387 35.56 3.86 -3.63
N LEU A 388 36.39 4.18 -4.61
CA LEU A 388 36.00 4.28 -6.01
C LEU A 388 35.50 2.92 -6.57
N ILE A 389 36.21 1.83 -6.27
CA ILE A 389 35.84 0.47 -6.70
C ILE A 389 34.53 0.06 -6.05
N HIS A 390 34.36 0.29 -4.75
CA HIS A 390 33.08 -0.01 -4.06
C HIS A 390 31.91 0.78 -4.63
N HIS A 391 32.09 2.07 -4.89
CA HIS A 391 31.07 2.89 -5.54
C HIS A 391 30.71 2.32 -6.92
N PHE A 392 31.69 2.02 -7.76
CA PHE A 392 31.46 1.47 -9.09
C PHE A 392 30.68 0.15 -9.03
N LYS A 393 31.09 -0.76 -8.15
CA LYS A 393 30.42 -2.08 -8.02
C LYS A 393 29.02 -1.97 -7.46
N LEU A 394 28.79 -1.13 -6.44
CA LEU A 394 27.46 -0.97 -5.85
C LEU A 394 26.43 -0.41 -6.86
N TYR A 395 26.84 0.53 -7.70
CA TYR A 395 25.93 1.11 -8.70
C TYR A 395 25.79 0.29 -9.98
N THR A 396 26.75 -0.58 -10.31
CA THR A 396 26.66 -1.44 -11.50
C THR A 396 26.13 -2.83 -11.20
N GLN A 397 26.70 -3.53 -10.24
CA GLN A 397 26.36 -4.91 -9.88
C GLN A 397 25.38 -4.98 -8.71
N GLY A 398 25.46 -4.03 -7.76
CA GLY A 398 24.75 -4.08 -6.49
C GLY A 398 25.42 -5.01 -5.47
N PHE A 399 24.89 -5.01 -4.25
CA PHE A 399 25.31 -5.93 -3.20
C PHE A 399 24.50 -7.25 -3.25
N GLN A 400 25.10 -8.33 -2.81
CA GLN A 400 24.44 -9.63 -2.72
C GLN A 400 23.73 -9.77 -1.38
N VAL A 401 22.52 -10.32 -1.43
CA VAL A 401 21.73 -10.63 -0.24
C VAL A 401 21.70 -12.15 -0.06
N PRO A 402 21.99 -12.69 1.13
CA PRO A 402 21.95 -14.13 1.37
C PRO A 402 20.62 -14.76 0.94
N PRO A 403 20.63 -16.03 0.49
CA PRO A 403 19.41 -16.71 0.11
C PRO A 403 18.49 -16.88 1.31
N GLY A 404 17.23 -16.54 1.14
CA GLY A 404 16.23 -16.59 2.21
C GLY A 404 14.96 -15.84 1.83
N ALA A 405 13.98 -15.92 2.70
CA ALA A 405 12.72 -15.20 2.55
C ALA A 405 12.36 -14.49 3.86
N THR A 406 11.81 -13.30 3.75
CA THR A 406 11.34 -12.54 4.90
C THR A 406 10.04 -11.81 4.59
N TYR A 407 9.20 -11.67 5.59
CA TYR A 407 8.09 -10.72 5.59
C TYR A 407 8.38 -9.63 6.60
N THR A 408 8.25 -8.40 6.17
CA THR A 408 8.39 -7.22 7.01
C THR A 408 7.22 -6.30 6.75
N ALA A 409 6.58 -5.86 7.82
CA ALA A 409 5.44 -4.95 7.75
C ALA A 409 5.68 -3.75 8.67
N ILE A 410 5.13 -2.63 8.28
CA ILE A 410 5.12 -1.40 9.06
C ILE A 410 3.69 -0.87 9.17
N GLU A 411 3.47 -0.02 10.16
CA GLU A 411 2.23 0.76 10.29
C GLU A 411 2.34 1.99 9.38
N ALA A 412 1.99 1.86 8.10
CA ALA A 412 1.85 3.00 7.21
C ALA A 412 0.61 3.83 7.56
N PRO A 413 0.51 5.10 7.14
CA PRO A 413 -0.64 5.95 7.45
C PRO A 413 -1.99 5.37 7.03
N LYS A 414 -2.02 4.61 5.94
CA LYS A 414 -3.22 3.95 5.41
C LYS A 414 -3.52 2.61 6.07
N GLY A 415 -2.54 2.02 6.74
CA GLY A 415 -2.65 0.72 7.40
C GLY A 415 -1.36 -0.09 7.31
N GLU A 416 -1.45 -1.39 7.50
CA GLU A 416 -0.30 -2.28 7.41
C GLU A 416 0.21 -2.39 5.98
N PHE A 417 1.35 -1.79 5.71
CA PHE A 417 2.11 -1.98 4.48
C PHE A 417 3.17 -3.04 4.70
N GLY A 418 3.19 -4.08 3.87
CA GLY A 418 4.09 -5.21 4.04
C GLY A 418 4.82 -5.61 2.77
N VAL A 419 6.05 -6.06 2.93
CA VAL A 419 6.90 -6.57 1.86
C VAL A 419 7.34 -7.99 2.17
N TYR A 420 6.98 -8.91 1.30
CA TYR A 420 7.52 -10.26 1.29
C TYR A 420 8.62 -10.35 0.25
N LEU A 421 9.84 -10.54 0.70
CA LEU A 421 11.04 -10.51 -0.12
C LEU A 421 11.71 -11.88 -0.09
N VAL A 422 12.01 -12.41 -1.28
CA VAL A 422 12.74 -13.66 -1.48
C VAL A 422 14.04 -13.35 -2.20
N SER A 423 15.16 -13.81 -1.64
CA SER A 423 16.49 -13.73 -2.23
C SER A 423 17.01 -15.12 -2.58
N ASP A 424 17.67 -15.25 -3.70
CA ASP A 424 18.38 -16.46 -4.15
C ASP A 424 19.91 -16.40 -3.92
N GLY A 425 20.39 -15.34 -3.28
CA GLY A 425 21.82 -15.08 -3.10
C GLY A 425 22.43 -14.14 -4.14
N SER A 426 21.64 -13.68 -5.10
CA SER A 426 22.08 -12.73 -6.12
C SER A 426 21.97 -11.27 -5.64
N SER A 427 22.37 -10.34 -6.51
CA SER A 427 22.22 -8.90 -6.27
C SER A 427 20.82 -8.36 -6.65
N LYS A 428 19.90 -9.23 -7.08
CA LYS A 428 18.54 -8.90 -7.47
C LYS A 428 17.56 -9.73 -6.66
N PRO A 429 16.40 -9.19 -6.29
CA PRO A 429 15.34 -9.97 -5.67
C PRO A 429 14.85 -11.09 -6.62
N TYR A 430 14.71 -12.31 -6.11
CA TYR A 430 14.06 -13.40 -6.84
C TYR A 430 12.55 -13.15 -6.93
N ARG A 431 11.94 -12.73 -5.83
CA ARG A 431 10.53 -12.32 -5.79
C ARG A 431 10.32 -11.23 -4.74
N CYS A 432 9.56 -10.22 -5.13
CA CYS A 432 9.08 -9.20 -4.21
C CYS A 432 7.56 -9.14 -4.31
N LYS A 433 6.87 -9.44 -3.20
CA LYS A 433 5.42 -9.32 -3.09
C LYS A 433 5.10 -8.18 -2.15
N ILE A 434 4.22 -7.30 -2.59
CA ILE A 434 3.81 -6.12 -1.84
C ILE A 434 2.38 -6.33 -1.31
N LYS A 435 2.21 -6.22 0.00
CA LYS A 435 0.90 -6.18 0.65
C LYS A 435 0.53 -4.72 0.85
N ALA A 436 -0.43 -4.25 0.07
CA ALA A 436 -0.97 -2.90 0.18
C ALA A 436 -2.24 -2.90 1.05
N PRO A 437 -2.37 -2.01 2.04
CA PRO A 437 -3.58 -1.93 2.87
C PRO A 437 -4.81 -1.54 2.05
N GLY A 438 -4.66 -0.61 1.11
CA GLY A 438 -5.74 -0.11 0.25
C GLY A 438 -6.41 -1.19 -0.60
N PHE A 439 -5.69 -2.25 -0.96
CA PHE A 439 -6.26 -3.37 -1.73
C PHE A 439 -7.38 -4.10 -0.97
N ALA A 440 -7.14 -4.40 0.31
CA ALA A 440 -8.14 -5.01 1.18
C ALA A 440 -9.29 -4.03 1.47
N HIS A 441 -8.97 -2.78 1.78
CA HIS A 441 -9.96 -1.75 2.09
C HIS A 441 -10.91 -1.50 0.91
N LEU A 442 -10.39 -1.40 -0.32
CA LEU A 442 -11.22 -1.18 -1.51
C LEU A 442 -12.15 -2.37 -1.79
N SER A 443 -11.72 -3.60 -1.52
CA SER A 443 -12.56 -4.78 -1.73
C SER A 443 -13.81 -4.75 -0.86
N ALA A 444 -13.73 -4.19 0.34
CA ALA A 444 -14.85 -4.04 1.27
C ALA A 444 -15.92 -3.02 0.82
N LEU A 445 -15.63 -2.21 -0.20
CA LEU A 445 -16.62 -1.30 -0.78
C LEU A 445 -17.87 -2.08 -1.29
N ARG A 446 -17.69 -3.33 -1.68
CA ARG A 446 -18.81 -4.22 -2.05
C ARG A 446 -19.77 -4.50 -0.89
N HIS A 447 -19.29 -4.43 0.35
CA HIS A 447 -20.08 -4.62 1.55
C HIS A 447 -20.64 -3.30 2.08
N MET A 448 -19.82 -2.24 2.07
CA MET A 448 -20.17 -0.93 2.62
C MET A 448 -21.11 -0.10 1.72
N GLY A 449 -21.13 -0.39 0.41
CA GLY A 449 -21.86 0.39 -0.58
C GLY A 449 -23.35 0.11 -0.68
N PRO A 450 -23.81 -1.16 -0.62
CA PRO A 450 -25.22 -1.48 -0.74
C PRO A 450 -26.06 -0.82 0.36
N GLY A 451 -27.22 -0.24 -0.05
CA GLY A 451 -28.11 0.48 0.86
C GLY A 451 -27.78 1.94 1.11
N CYS A 452 -26.64 2.42 0.63
CA CYS A 452 -26.22 3.82 0.74
C CYS A 452 -26.65 4.64 -0.48
N MET A 453 -26.75 5.95 -0.33
CA MET A 453 -26.90 6.86 -1.48
C MET A 453 -25.62 6.96 -2.30
N LEU A 454 -25.72 7.33 -3.56
CA LEU A 454 -24.54 7.57 -4.41
C LEU A 454 -23.58 8.60 -3.78
N ALA A 455 -24.11 9.61 -3.13
CA ALA A 455 -23.32 10.62 -2.41
C ALA A 455 -22.56 10.02 -1.20
N ASP A 456 -23.11 9.02 -0.53
CA ASP A 456 -22.47 8.33 0.60
C ASP A 456 -21.33 7.42 0.12
N ILE A 457 -21.47 6.84 -1.09
CA ILE A 457 -20.38 6.07 -1.71
C ILE A 457 -19.13 6.94 -1.88
N VAL A 458 -19.30 8.20 -2.27
CA VAL A 458 -18.19 9.16 -2.35
C VAL A 458 -17.52 9.37 -0.99
N ALA A 459 -18.31 9.55 0.07
CA ALA A 459 -17.80 9.68 1.43
C ALA A 459 -17.08 8.40 1.89
N ILE A 460 -17.59 7.22 1.54
CA ILE A 460 -16.96 5.93 1.84
C ILE A 460 -15.61 5.82 1.11
N ILE A 461 -15.52 6.15 -0.17
CA ILE A 461 -14.25 6.13 -0.92
C ILE A 461 -13.22 7.05 -0.25
N GLY A 462 -13.64 8.27 0.14
CA GLY A 462 -12.76 9.22 0.84
C GLY A 462 -12.26 8.70 2.19
N THR A 463 -13.12 8.03 2.97
CA THR A 463 -12.73 7.48 4.28
C THR A 463 -11.79 6.28 4.17
N LEU A 464 -11.82 5.52 3.06
CA LEU A 464 -10.92 4.41 2.82
C LEU A 464 -9.46 4.86 2.61
N ASP A 465 -9.24 6.13 2.29
CA ASP A 465 -7.92 6.73 2.02
C ASP A 465 -7.10 5.93 0.99
N ILE A 466 -7.66 5.81 -0.21
CA ILE A 466 -7.15 4.92 -1.26
C ILE A 466 -6.14 5.64 -2.15
N VAL A 467 -5.01 4.97 -2.44
CA VAL A 467 -4.05 5.35 -3.48
C VAL A 467 -3.86 4.17 -4.44
N PHE A 468 -4.20 4.39 -5.69
CA PHE A 468 -4.18 3.30 -6.69
C PHE A 468 -2.77 2.85 -7.09
N GLY A 469 -1.74 3.64 -6.80
CA GLY A 469 -0.37 3.23 -7.02
C GLY A 469 0.04 1.98 -6.24
N GLU A 470 -0.42 1.85 -4.99
CA GLU A 470 -0.18 0.65 -4.16
C GLU A 470 -1.18 -0.48 -4.42
N ILE A 471 -2.40 -0.15 -4.85
CA ILE A 471 -3.45 -1.13 -5.14
C ILE A 471 -3.13 -1.89 -6.42
N ASP A 472 -2.82 -1.19 -7.49
CA ASP A 472 -2.59 -1.75 -8.82
C ASP A 472 -1.15 -2.25 -9.00
N ARG A 473 -0.15 -1.66 -8.33
CA ARG A 473 1.31 -2.00 -8.30
C ARG A 473 2.02 -1.99 -9.65
#